data_892e2f0c7edaea093837845957a4e1f2
#
_entry.id   892e2f0c7edaea093837845957a4e1f2
#
_cell.length_a   1.000
_cell.length_b   1.000
_cell.length_c   1.000
_cell.angle_alpha   90.00
_cell.angle_beta   90.00
_cell.angle_gamma   90.00
#
_symmetry.space_group_name_H-M   'P 1'
#
loop_
_entity.id
_entity.type
_entity.pdbx_description
1 polymer ?
#
loop_
_entity_poly.entity_id
_entity_poly.type
_entity_poly.pdbx_seq_one_letter_code
_entity_poly.pdbx_strand_id
1 'polypeptide(L)'
;MFKKLNRMWLSGLKKAGKAQQKQAGKVLKAILATPKTKRVVSPTSRKSVLPKPSAYTETAAGEWISSSCVSATLPARRMHYRLFLTSAAREPATQIPLIVMLHGCEQNAADLAAGTRLNQLAAAKGYAVLYPEQSLRAHPNRCWKWYDTATQRGGGDIALIVQMIGKIVAEHGIDHRRIYACGISAGAAMAQILALTHPQLIAAVGMHSGPVFGVSRNAVGAYGVMQHGSSHALAPIEKLLAKTPNFPRMPAILITGDDDTIVRPVNQLQVTGQFLLLNHAAGLLPSLPVTKAFGRTSKQFPRKNTMTIRDFSAGAKVLVRSVHIARLGHAWSGGDEALPFNAKGPDAGKLMLAFFSRHRRKQ
;
A
#
# COMPACT_ATOMS: atom_id res chain seq x y z
N MET A 1 -38.16 3.97 -20.13
CA MET A 1 -37.48 4.74 -19.08
C MET A 1 -36.01 4.34 -18.91
N PHE A 2 -35.63 3.07 -18.98
CA PHE A 2 -34.26 2.55 -18.82
C PHE A 2 -33.23 3.02 -19.86
N LYS A 3 -33.60 3.25 -21.10
CA LYS A 3 -32.67 3.73 -22.17
C LYS A 3 -32.19 5.18 -21.99
N LYS A 4 -32.94 6.03 -21.28
CA LYS A 4 -32.57 7.43 -21.00
C LYS A 4 -31.59 7.54 -19.83
N LEU A 5 -31.73 6.69 -18.79
CA LEU A 5 -30.79 6.61 -17.68
C LEU A 5 -29.39 6.11 -18.14
N ASN A 6 -29.35 5.11 -19.02
CA ASN A 6 -28.09 4.58 -19.55
C ASN A 6 -27.30 5.59 -20.39
N ARG A 7 -28.01 6.47 -21.15
CA ARG A 7 -27.35 7.56 -21.91
C ARG A 7 -26.81 8.68 -21.04
N MET A 8 -27.46 9.03 -19.95
CA MET A 8 -26.98 10.04 -19.00
C MET A 8 -25.78 9.49 -18.20
N TRP A 9 -25.79 8.21 -17.89
CA TRP A 9 -24.66 7.54 -17.19
C TRP A 9 -23.41 7.48 -18.07
N LEU A 10 -23.57 7.14 -19.36
CA LEU A 10 -22.47 7.10 -20.35
C LEU A 10 -21.92 8.48 -20.72
N SER A 11 -22.72 9.56 -20.64
CA SER A 11 -22.24 10.92 -20.94
C SER A 11 -21.45 11.54 -19.78
N GLY A 12 -21.77 11.19 -18.52
CA GLY A 12 -20.99 11.57 -17.34
C GLY A 12 -19.61 10.92 -17.31
N LEU A 13 -19.51 9.66 -17.75
CA LEU A 13 -18.24 8.92 -17.88
C LEU A 13 -17.30 9.51 -18.95
N LYS A 14 -17.84 10.15 -20.01
CA LYS A 14 -17.01 10.71 -21.09
C LYS A 14 -16.26 11.99 -20.71
N LYS A 15 -16.70 12.77 -19.72
CA LYS A 15 -16.06 14.03 -19.31
C LYS A 15 -14.98 13.88 -18.23
N ALA A 16 -15.12 12.91 -17.33
CA ALA A 16 -14.06 12.55 -16.35
C ALA A 16 -12.94 11.69 -17.00
N GLY A 17 -13.18 11.16 -18.20
CA GLY A 17 -12.50 9.99 -18.75
C GLY A 17 -11.10 10.20 -19.35
N LYS A 18 -10.71 11.38 -19.82
CA LYS A 18 -9.45 11.49 -20.60
C LYS A 18 -8.18 11.44 -19.74
N ALA A 19 -8.19 12.09 -18.60
CA ALA A 19 -7.03 12.05 -17.69
C ALA A 19 -6.94 10.68 -16.98
N GLN A 20 -8.05 10.12 -16.53
CA GLN A 20 -8.11 8.81 -15.89
C GLN A 20 -7.87 7.65 -16.87
N GLN A 21 -8.39 7.71 -18.11
CA GLN A 21 -8.06 6.75 -19.16
C GLN A 21 -6.57 6.78 -19.52
N LYS A 22 -5.95 7.96 -19.55
CA LYS A 22 -4.52 8.13 -19.79
C LYS A 22 -3.69 7.53 -18.63
N GLN A 23 -4.18 7.65 -17.39
CA GLN A 23 -3.56 7.06 -16.20
C GLN A 23 -3.76 5.54 -16.16
N ALA A 24 -4.96 5.04 -16.45
CA ALA A 24 -5.24 3.60 -16.58
C ALA A 24 -4.38 2.95 -17.68
N GLY A 25 -4.26 3.60 -18.84
CA GLY A 25 -3.39 3.16 -19.92
C GLY A 25 -1.90 3.15 -19.55
N LYS A 26 -1.45 4.10 -18.72
CA LYS A 26 -0.07 4.14 -18.21
C LYS A 26 0.16 2.98 -17.22
N VAL A 27 -0.75 2.74 -16.29
CA VAL A 27 -0.65 1.64 -15.32
C VAL A 27 -0.67 0.28 -16.03
N LEU A 28 -1.52 0.09 -17.03
CA LEU A 28 -1.53 -1.12 -17.84
C LEU A 28 -0.21 -1.31 -18.58
N LYS A 29 0.30 -0.26 -19.26
CA LYS A 29 1.64 -0.30 -19.88
C LYS A 29 2.73 -0.56 -18.86
N ALA A 30 2.59 -0.02 -17.65
CA ALA A 30 3.51 -0.24 -16.54
C ALA A 30 3.56 -1.71 -16.12
N ILE A 31 2.40 -2.33 -15.95
CA ILE A 31 2.28 -3.75 -15.52
C ILE A 31 2.74 -4.72 -16.62
N LEU A 32 2.43 -4.40 -17.90
CA LEU A 32 2.76 -5.24 -19.06
C LEU A 32 4.19 -5.05 -19.57
N ALA A 33 4.93 -4.03 -19.09
CA ALA A 33 6.29 -3.78 -19.54
C ALA A 33 7.23 -4.92 -19.11
N THR A 34 7.62 -5.76 -20.07
CA THR A 34 8.68 -6.75 -19.89
C THR A 34 10.06 -6.10 -20.07
N PRO A 35 11.07 -6.46 -19.27
CA PRO A 35 12.43 -5.99 -19.51
C PRO A 35 12.89 -6.45 -20.89
N LYS A 36 13.10 -5.53 -21.81
CA LYS A 36 13.78 -5.87 -23.08
C LYS A 36 15.24 -6.15 -22.76
N THR A 37 15.65 -7.40 -22.92
CA THR A 37 17.08 -7.77 -22.93
C THR A 37 17.75 -7.07 -24.10
N LYS A 38 18.43 -5.96 -23.85
CA LYS A 38 19.27 -5.30 -24.85
C LYS A 38 20.66 -5.90 -24.80
N ARG A 39 21.06 -6.42 -25.96
CA ARG A 39 22.45 -6.70 -26.35
C ARG A 39 23.26 -5.44 -26.08
N VAL A 40 24.40 -5.60 -25.40
CA VAL A 40 25.32 -4.53 -25.05
C VAL A 40 25.90 -3.94 -26.33
N VAL A 41 25.56 -2.70 -26.64
CA VAL A 41 26.27 -1.84 -27.59
C VAL A 41 26.69 -0.60 -26.82
N SER A 42 27.97 -0.27 -26.87
CA SER A 42 28.65 0.82 -26.14
C SER A 42 28.00 2.19 -26.33
N PRO A 43 28.06 3.07 -25.30
CA PRO A 43 27.23 4.26 -25.25
C PRO A 43 27.81 5.44 -25.99
N THR A 44 27.10 5.94 -26.99
CA THR A 44 27.19 7.35 -27.36
C THR A 44 26.19 8.14 -26.50
N SER A 45 26.70 9.18 -25.87
CA SER A 45 26.00 9.97 -24.86
C SER A 45 24.73 10.63 -25.42
N ARG A 46 23.57 10.16 -25.00
CA ARG A 46 22.35 10.97 -24.95
C ARG A 46 22.10 11.38 -23.51
N LYS A 47 22.23 12.68 -23.23
CA LYS A 47 21.79 13.29 -21.96
C LYS A 47 20.33 12.96 -21.74
N SER A 48 20.05 11.97 -20.90
CA SER A 48 18.72 11.77 -20.35
C SER A 48 18.47 12.89 -19.35
N VAL A 49 17.50 13.75 -19.65
CA VAL A 49 16.94 14.68 -18.65
C VAL A 49 16.17 13.80 -17.66
N LEU A 50 16.88 13.34 -16.63
CA LEU A 50 16.24 12.84 -15.42
C LEU A 50 15.46 14.02 -14.83
N PRO A 51 14.18 13.85 -14.42
CA PRO A 51 13.53 14.87 -13.62
C PRO A 51 14.44 15.12 -12.41
N LYS A 52 14.78 16.41 -12.17
CA LYS A 52 15.53 16.79 -10.98
C LYS A 52 14.88 16.13 -9.76
N PRO A 53 15.66 15.53 -8.84
CA PRO A 53 15.13 15.10 -7.57
C PRO A 53 14.38 16.31 -6.99
N SER A 54 13.13 16.14 -6.66
CA SER A 54 12.38 17.12 -5.90
C SER A 54 13.27 17.49 -4.71
N ALA A 55 13.65 18.76 -4.60
CA ALA A 55 14.36 19.28 -3.43
C ALA A 55 13.36 19.34 -2.27
N TYR A 56 12.87 18.15 -1.86
CA TYR A 56 12.06 18.02 -0.67
C TYR A 56 12.99 18.22 0.53
N THR A 57 12.95 19.40 1.07
CA THR A 57 13.55 19.68 2.37
C THR A 57 12.70 18.98 3.42
N GLU A 58 13.20 17.88 3.95
CA GLU A 58 12.51 17.14 4.99
C GLU A 58 12.48 18.02 6.26
N THR A 59 11.28 18.44 6.63
CA THR A 59 11.06 19.28 7.83
C THR A 59 10.79 18.44 9.08
N ALA A 60 10.79 17.08 8.95
CA ALA A 60 10.57 16.20 10.09
C ALA A 60 11.83 16.10 10.96
N ALA A 61 11.64 16.24 12.28
CA ALA A 61 12.73 16.03 13.25
C ALA A 61 13.14 14.55 13.30
N GLY A 62 14.23 14.20 12.63
CA GLY A 62 14.73 12.83 12.53
C GLY A 62 15.90 12.69 11.57
N GLU A 63 16.35 11.47 11.38
CA GLU A 63 17.44 11.12 10.49
C GLU A 63 16.91 10.40 9.26
N TRP A 64 17.39 10.77 8.07
CA TRP A 64 17.02 10.20 6.79
C TRP A 64 18.19 9.44 6.18
N ILE A 65 18.19 8.12 6.31
CA ILE A 65 19.26 7.22 5.91
C ILE A 65 18.94 6.63 4.54
N SER A 66 19.93 6.61 3.63
CA SER A 66 19.88 5.90 2.35
C SER A 66 20.81 4.71 2.39
N SER A 67 20.29 3.50 2.10
CA SER A 67 21.10 2.29 2.12
C SER A 67 20.57 1.24 1.12
N SER A 68 21.15 0.06 1.12
CA SER A 68 20.70 -1.05 0.28
C SER A 68 20.88 -2.39 0.98
N CYS A 69 20.08 -3.35 0.54
CA CYS A 69 20.19 -4.74 0.93
C CYS A 69 20.48 -5.60 -0.31
N VAL A 70 21.34 -6.61 -0.16
CA VAL A 70 21.66 -7.57 -1.21
C VAL A 70 21.12 -8.92 -0.79
N SER A 71 20.41 -9.62 -1.69
CA SER A 71 19.86 -10.94 -1.38
C SER A 71 20.98 -11.94 -1.07
N ALA A 72 20.71 -12.80 -0.09
CA ALA A 72 21.60 -13.93 0.23
C ALA A 72 21.55 -15.04 -0.84
N THR A 73 20.54 -15.02 -1.74
CA THR A 73 20.36 -16.04 -2.79
C THR A 73 20.97 -15.60 -4.12
N LEU A 74 21.45 -16.56 -4.92
CA LEU A 74 21.93 -16.31 -6.28
C LEU A 74 20.79 -16.42 -7.30
N PRO A 75 20.80 -15.58 -8.36
CA PRO A 75 21.69 -14.44 -8.58
C PRO A 75 21.42 -13.30 -7.57
N ALA A 76 22.49 -12.70 -7.08
CA ALA A 76 22.40 -11.64 -6.10
C ALA A 76 21.59 -10.44 -6.62
N ARG A 77 20.57 -10.05 -5.88
CA ARG A 77 19.71 -8.91 -6.18
C ARG A 77 19.93 -7.82 -5.15
N ARG A 78 20.09 -6.59 -5.62
CA ARG A 78 20.21 -5.42 -4.76
C ARG A 78 18.90 -4.63 -4.78
N MET A 79 18.41 -4.27 -3.60
CA MET A 79 17.27 -3.36 -3.42
C MET A 79 17.70 -2.19 -2.54
N HIS A 80 17.42 -0.98 -2.99
CA HIS A 80 17.65 0.23 -2.20
C HIS A 80 16.47 0.45 -1.25
N TYR A 81 16.76 1.15 -0.16
CA TYR A 81 15.75 1.62 0.77
C TYR A 81 16.13 2.96 1.37
N ARG A 82 15.16 3.67 1.87
CA ARG A 82 15.33 4.78 2.77
C ARG A 82 14.75 4.45 4.12
N LEU A 83 15.40 4.93 5.17
CA LEU A 83 14.97 4.76 6.55
C LEU A 83 14.86 6.13 7.20
N PHE A 84 13.71 6.44 7.74
CA PHE A 84 13.50 7.57 8.63
C PHE A 84 13.57 7.08 10.08
N LEU A 85 14.46 7.66 10.86
CA LEU A 85 14.58 7.42 12.29
C LEU A 85 14.19 8.68 13.05
N THR A 86 13.18 8.59 13.89
CA THR A 86 12.82 9.68 14.82
C THR A 86 13.90 9.87 15.87
N SER A 87 13.98 11.07 16.47
CA SER A 87 14.92 11.35 17.56
C SER A 87 14.80 10.38 18.74
N ALA A 88 13.60 9.86 19.00
CA ALA A 88 13.38 8.84 20.03
C ALA A 88 14.17 7.53 19.80
N ALA A 89 14.59 7.23 18.55
CA ALA A 89 15.43 6.06 18.26
C ALA A 89 16.86 6.20 18.79
N ARG A 90 17.28 7.40 19.19
CA ARG A 90 18.61 7.66 19.74
C ARG A 90 18.68 7.52 21.26
N GLU A 91 17.52 7.42 21.91
CA GLU A 91 17.47 7.24 23.36
C GLU A 91 17.84 5.81 23.75
N PRO A 92 18.83 5.62 24.63
CA PRO A 92 19.19 4.29 25.10
C PRO A 92 17.99 3.56 25.73
N ALA A 93 17.89 2.27 25.49
CA ALA A 93 16.82 1.39 25.96
C ALA A 93 15.39 1.70 25.43
N THR A 94 15.21 2.71 24.56
CA THR A 94 13.93 2.99 23.94
C THR A 94 13.72 2.10 22.73
N GLN A 95 12.63 1.30 22.74
CA GLN A 95 12.21 0.50 21.60
C GLN A 95 11.06 1.21 20.87
N ILE A 96 11.28 1.60 19.62
CA ILE A 96 10.31 2.32 18.80
C ILE A 96 9.62 1.40 17.79
N PRO A 97 8.35 1.65 17.41
CA PRO A 97 7.68 0.90 16.36
C PRO A 97 8.25 1.24 14.97
N LEU A 98 8.17 0.27 14.06
CA LEU A 98 8.59 0.38 12.67
C LEU A 98 7.38 0.31 11.73
N ILE A 99 7.31 1.22 10.76
CA ILE A 99 6.40 1.15 9.63
C ILE A 99 7.20 0.80 8.38
N VAL A 100 6.82 -0.26 7.67
CA VAL A 100 7.32 -0.59 6.34
C VAL A 100 6.33 -0.03 5.33
N MET A 101 6.70 1.07 4.65
CA MET A 101 5.85 1.79 3.72
C MET A 101 6.24 1.51 2.27
N LEU A 102 5.33 0.92 1.49
CA LEU A 102 5.58 0.40 0.15
C LEU A 102 4.88 1.25 -0.90
N HIS A 103 5.67 1.75 -1.87
CA HIS A 103 5.21 2.67 -2.91
C HIS A 103 4.38 1.97 -4.00
N GLY A 104 3.58 2.73 -4.73
CA GLY A 104 2.89 2.30 -5.94
C GLY A 104 3.81 2.31 -7.18
N CYS A 105 3.27 1.91 -8.33
CA CYS A 105 3.99 2.04 -9.61
C CYS A 105 4.32 3.51 -9.90
N GLU A 106 5.45 3.74 -10.61
CA GLU A 106 5.98 5.05 -11.00
C GLU A 106 6.46 5.94 -9.84
N GLN A 107 6.36 5.46 -8.59
CA GLN A 107 6.85 6.15 -7.40
C GLN A 107 8.24 5.66 -6.98
N ASN A 108 8.87 6.42 -6.11
CA ASN A 108 10.08 6.06 -5.38
C ASN A 108 9.90 6.33 -3.88
N ALA A 109 10.87 5.95 -3.08
CA ALA A 109 10.82 6.11 -1.62
C ALA A 109 10.70 7.58 -1.17
N ALA A 110 11.41 8.49 -1.84
CA ALA A 110 11.41 9.91 -1.48
C ALA A 110 10.07 10.59 -1.83
N ASP A 111 9.55 10.34 -3.04
CA ASP A 111 8.26 10.90 -3.48
C ASP A 111 7.11 10.38 -2.60
N LEU A 112 7.17 9.10 -2.21
CA LEU A 112 6.17 8.52 -1.32
C LEU A 112 6.23 9.15 0.08
N ALA A 113 7.42 9.31 0.66
CA ALA A 113 7.59 9.94 1.98
C ALA A 113 7.10 11.39 1.96
N ALA A 114 7.50 12.16 0.94
CA ALA A 114 7.08 13.53 0.72
C ALA A 114 5.56 13.64 0.58
N GLY A 115 5.00 12.87 -0.36
CA GLY A 115 3.58 12.93 -0.68
C GLY A 115 2.68 12.53 0.49
N THR A 116 3.02 11.46 1.18
CA THR A 116 2.23 10.98 2.33
C THR A 116 2.44 11.79 3.60
N ARG A 117 3.51 12.59 3.67
CA ARG A 117 3.97 13.29 4.89
C ARG A 117 4.14 12.34 6.09
N LEU A 118 4.42 11.07 5.79
CA LEU A 118 4.42 10.03 6.83
C LEU A 118 5.55 10.21 7.83
N ASN A 119 6.72 10.75 7.41
CA ASN A 119 7.81 11.02 8.32
C ASN A 119 7.44 12.05 9.38
N GLN A 120 6.69 13.11 9.02
CA GLN A 120 6.20 14.13 9.98
C GLN A 120 5.25 13.49 11.00
N LEU A 121 4.33 12.63 10.53
CA LEU A 121 3.41 11.92 11.41
C LEU A 121 4.13 10.90 12.30
N ALA A 122 5.14 10.23 11.76
CA ALA A 122 5.97 9.26 12.46
C ALA A 122 6.82 9.94 13.53
N ALA A 123 7.48 11.06 13.21
CA ALA A 123 8.25 11.87 14.17
C ALA A 123 7.40 12.28 15.36
N ALA A 124 6.18 12.81 15.11
CA ALA A 124 5.27 13.24 16.16
C ALA A 124 4.78 12.11 17.08
N LYS A 125 4.94 10.84 16.67
CA LYS A 125 4.45 9.67 17.42
C LYS A 125 5.55 8.66 17.78
N GLY A 126 6.81 8.98 17.51
CA GLY A 126 7.96 8.14 17.86
C GLY A 126 8.08 6.87 17.03
N TYR A 127 7.73 6.89 15.73
CA TYR A 127 7.88 5.74 14.83
C TYR A 127 9.10 5.90 13.92
N ALA A 128 9.76 4.79 13.59
CA ALA A 128 10.62 4.70 12.42
C ALA A 128 9.81 4.33 11.17
N VAL A 129 10.29 4.74 9.98
CA VAL A 129 9.66 4.36 8.71
C VAL A 129 10.71 3.86 7.73
N LEU A 130 10.54 2.61 7.29
CA LEU A 130 11.35 1.96 6.25
C LEU A 130 10.60 2.06 4.92
N TYR A 131 11.26 2.58 3.90
CA TYR A 131 10.77 2.71 2.54
C TYR A 131 11.62 1.86 1.58
N PRO A 132 11.30 0.57 1.37
CA PRO A 132 11.91 -0.20 0.29
C PRO A 132 11.60 0.42 -1.06
N GLU A 133 12.57 0.40 -1.98
CA GLU A 133 12.43 1.01 -3.31
C GLU A 133 12.67 -0.01 -4.41
N GLN A 134 11.65 -0.20 -5.27
CA GLN A 134 11.79 -1.05 -6.45
C GLN A 134 12.66 -0.37 -7.50
N SER A 135 13.62 -1.12 -8.03
CA SER A 135 14.57 -0.57 -9.00
C SER A 135 14.00 -0.51 -10.42
N LEU A 136 14.46 0.49 -11.20
CA LEU A 136 14.17 0.57 -12.64
C LEU A 136 14.74 -0.61 -13.44
N ARG A 137 15.76 -1.31 -12.90
CA ARG A 137 16.31 -2.54 -13.51
C ARG A 137 15.37 -3.73 -13.34
N ALA A 138 14.68 -3.83 -12.21
CA ALA A 138 13.73 -4.90 -11.95
C ALA A 138 12.40 -4.66 -12.68
N HIS A 139 11.96 -3.41 -12.77
CA HIS A 139 10.75 -3.03 -13.49
C HIS A 139 10.86 -1.58 -14.01
N PRO A 140 10.61 -1.30 -15.33
CA PRO A 140 10.81 0.02 -15.94
C PRO A 140 9.95 1.14 -15.31
N ASN A 141 8.85 0.79 -14.68
CA ASN A 141 7.97 1.72 -13.96
C ASN A 141 8.01 1.49 -12.44
N ARG A 142 9.06 0.89 -11.90
CA ARG A 142 9.18 0.57 -10.46
C ARG A 142 7.98 -0.15 -9.87
N CYS A 143 7.18 -0.89 -10.68
CA CYS A 143 6.08 -1.67 -10.15
C CYS A 143 6.58 -2.91 -9.42
N TRP A 144 5.97 -3.22 -8.28
CA TRP A 144 6.15 -4.50 -7.62
C TRP A 144 5.45 -5.60 -8.41
N LYS A 145 6.08 -6.76 -8.52
CA LYS A 145 5.49 -7.95 -9.17
C LYS A 145 4.64 -8.75 -8.17
N TRP A 146 3.67 -8.09 -7.56
CA TRP A 146 2.81 -8.67 -6.53
C TRP A 146 2.00 -9.88 -7.01
N TYR A 147 1.77 -10.00 -8.32
CA TYR A 147 1.08 -11.13 -8.96
C TYR A 147 1.98 -12.34 -9.22
N ASP A 148 3.29 -12.18 -9.07
CA ASP A 148 4.25 -13.27 -9.29
C ASP A 148 4.14 -14.33 -8.20
N THR A 149 4.14 -15.62 -8.62
CA THR A 149 3.93 -16.74 -7.70
C THR A 149 5.01 -16.85 -6.62
N ALA A 150 6.29 -16.56 -6.95
CA ALA A 150 7.37 -16.58 -5.97
C ALA A 150 7.18 -15.47 -4.93
N THR A 151 6.80 -14.25 -5.36
CA THR A 151 6.47 -13.12 -4.49
C THR A 151 5.30 -13.47 -3.57
N GLN A 152 4.22 -14.05 -4.10
CA GLN A 152 3.03 -14.44 -3.30
C GLN A 152 3.32 -15.55 -2.28
N ARG A 153 4.42 -16.28 -2.43
CA ARG A 153 4.90 -17.29 -1.47
C ARG A 153 5.95 -16.76 -0.49
N GLY A 154 6.18 -15.45 -0.45
CA GLY A 154 7.16 -14.81 0.43
C GLY A 154 8.59 -14.76 -0.10
N GLY A 155 8.80 -15.18 -1.36
CA GLY A 155 10.09 -15.07 -2.05
C GLY A 155 10.27 -13.75 -2.79
N GLY A 156 11.22 -13.71 -3.71
CA GLY A 156 11.45 -12.55 -4.58
C GLY A 156 11.70 -11.25 -3.81
N ASP A 157 10.91 -10.22 -4.11
CA ASP A 157 11.03 -8.91 -3.46
C ASP A 157 10.64 -8.95 -1.97
N ILE A 158 9.72 -9.84 -1.58
CA ILE A 158 9.33 -10.02 -0.16
C ILE A 158 10.50 -10.50 0.67
N ALA A 159 11.29 -11.46 0.19
CA ALA A 159 12.45 -11.97 0.91
C ALA A 159 13.49 -10.86 1.18
N LEU A 160 13.72 -9.96 0.22
CA LEU A 160 14.59 -8.80 0.40
C LEU A 160 14.03 -7.81 1.42
N ILE A 161 12.73 -7.54 1.40
CA ILE A 161 12.07 -6.66 2.38
C ILE A 161 12.18 -7.26 3.78
N VAL A 162 11.98 -8.57 3.94
CA VAL A 162 12.15 -9.27 5.24
C VAL A 162 13.59 -9.16 5.75
N GLN A 163 14.57 -9.35 4.86
CA GLN A 163 15.98 -9.19 5.20
C GLN A 163 16.30 -7.75 5.62
N MET A 164 15.74 -6.74 4.95
CA MET A 164 15.86 -5.34 5.38
C MET A 164 15.28 -5.10 6.76
N ILE A 165 14.09 -5.61 7.03
CA ILE A 165 13.45 -5.47 8.34
C ILE A 165 14.34 -6.10 9.42
N GLY A 166 14.86 -7.30 9.18
CA GLY A 166 15.77 -7.97 10.12
C GLY A 166 17.04 -7.16 10.42
N LYS A 167 17.64 -6.57 9.36
CA LYS A 167 18.79 -5.67 9.49
C LYS A 167 18.43 -4.44 10.35
N ILE A 168 17.34 -3.76 10.04
CA ILE A 168 16.90 -2.54 10.76
C ILE A 168 16.59 -2.85 12.23
N VAL A 169 15.96 -3.98 12.51
CA VAL A 169 15.69 -4.44 13.89
C VAL A 169 16.99 -4.71 14.66
N ALA A 170 17.99 -5.28 14.01
CA ALA A 170 19.28 -5.58 14.65
C ALA A 170 20.15 -4.33 14.88
N GLU A 171 20.08 -3.34 13.98
CA GLU A 171 20.93 -2.13 14.00
C GLU A 171 20.33 -0.96 14.79
N HIS A 172 19.02 -0.96 14.99
CA HIS A 172 18.30 0.15 15.62
C HIS A 172 17.33 -0.37 16.69
N GLY A 173 17.03 0.42 17.70
CA GLY A 173 16.12 0.09 18.79
C GLY A 173 14.65 -0.09 18.33
N ILE A 174 14.37 -1.09 17.51
CA ILE A 174 13.03 -1.38 17.00
C ILE A 174 12.31 -2.40 17.90
N ASP A 175 11.09 -2.07 18.32
CA ASP A 175 10.19 -3.04 18.97
C ASP A 175 9.70 -4.07 17.94
N HIS A 176 10.27 -5.27 17.95
CA HIS A 176 9.91 -6.37 17.06
C HIS A 176 8.43 -6.79 17.15
N ARG A 177 7.72 -6.36 18.20
CA ARG A 177 6.28 -6.61 18.37
C ARG A 177 5.40 -5.54 17.75
N ARG A 178 5.98 -4.42 17.31
CA ARG A 178 5.28 -3.26 16.71
C ARG A 178 5.86 -2.92 15.34
N ILE A 179 5.93 -3.92 14.45
CA ILE A 179 6.30 -3.75 13.04
C ILE A 179 5.01 -3.81 12.21
N TYR A 180 4.79 -2.79 11.41
CA TYR A 180 3.58 -2.64 10.59
C TYR A 180 3.98 -2.54 9.12
N ALA A 181 3.16 -3.12 8.24
CA ALA A 181 3.34 -2.98 6.80
C ALA A 181 2.19 -2.15 6.21
N CYS A 182 2.50 -1.20 5.35
CA CYS A 182 1.46 -0.49 4.61
C CYS A 182 1.95 -0.04 3.23
N GLY A 183 1.02 0.39 2.39
CA GLY A 183 1.35 0.90 1.07
C GLY A 183 0.13 1.30 0.25
N ILE A 184 0.41 1.76 -0.96
CA ILE A 184 -0.60 2.15 -1.95
C ILE A 184 -0.49 1.28 -3.21
N SER A 185 -1.64 0.91 -3.80
CA SER A 185 -1.70 0.22 -5.10
C SER A 185 -0.88 -1.09 -5.09
N ALA A 186 0.10 -1.24 -5.97
CA ALA A 186 1.04 -2.38 -5.96
C ALA A 186 1.78 -2.53 -4.61
N GLY A 187 2.10 -1.41 -3.93
CA GLY A 187 2.69 -1.43 -2.59
C GLY A 187 1.73 -1.94 -1.52
N ALA A 188 0.43 -1.66 -1.63
CA ALA A 188 -0.59 -2.22 -0.75
C ALA A 188 -0.70 -3.76 -0.91
N ALA A 189 -0.62 -4.26 -2.16
CA ALA A 189 -0.55 -5.69 -2.43
C ALA A 189 0.69 -6.33 -1.78
N MET A 190 1.86 -5.69 -1.89
CA MET A 190 3.09 -6.18 -1.25
C MET A 190 3.00 -6.17 0.27
N ALA A 191 2.38 -5.14 0.87
CA ALA A 191 2.13 -5.09 2.32
C ALA A 191 1.24 -6.25 2.78
N GLN A 192 0.18 -6.56 2.01
CA GLN A 192 -0.67 -7.72 2.25
C GLN A 192 0.11 -9.03 2.17
N ILE A 193 0.89 -9.23 1.10
CA ILE A 193 1.70 -10.44 0.92
C ILE A 193 2.69 -10.60 2.08
N LEU A 194 3.39 -9.54 2.47
CA LEU A 194 4.31 -9.55 3.61
C LEU A 194 3.61 -9.99 4.90
N ALA A 195 2.43 -9.44 5.20
CA ALA A 195 1.65 -9.81 6.38
C ALA A 195 1.16 -11.27 6.34
N LEU A 196 0.75 -11.78 5.17
CA LEU A 196 0.25 -13.13 5.01
C LEU A 196 1.34 -14.20 4.99
N THR A 197 2.53 -13.87 4.50
CA THR A 197 3.66 -14.83 4.41
C THR A 197 4.60 -14.77 5.61
N HIS A 198 4.61 -13.66 6.34
CA HIS A 198 5.45 -13.45 7.54
C HIS A 198 4.61 -12.91 8.71
N PRO A 199 3.54 -13.63 9.12
CA PRO A 199 2.63 -13.15 10.16
C PRO A 199 3.29 -13.04 11.54
N GLN A 200 4.40 -13.76 11.76
CA GLN A 200 5.24 -13.64 12.95
C GLN A 200 6.03 -12.33 13.00
N LEU A 201 6.13 -11.59 11.90
CA LEU A 201 6.87 -10.33 11.81
C LEU A 201 5.94 -9.12 11.90
N ILE A 202 4.77 -9.18 11.27
CA ILE A 202 3.88 -8.03 11.09
C ILE A 202 2.77 -8.01 12.13
N ALA A 203 2.62 -6.89 12.84
CA ALA A 203 1.60 -6.68 13.87
C ALA A 203 0.25 -6.23 13.33
N ALA A 204 0.23 -5.48 12.23
CA ALA A 204 -0.96 -5.06 11.49
C ALA A 204 -0.59 -4.57 10.09
N VAL A 205 -1.56 -4.56 9.18
CA VAL A 205 -1.37 -4.13 7.79
C VAL A 205 -2.32 -2.98 7.43
N GLY A 206 -1.81 -2.01 6.64
CA GLY A 206 -2.56 -0.90 6.05
C GLY A 206 -2.52 -0.95 4.53
N MET A 207 -3.67 -1.00 3.89
CA MET A 207 -3.78 -1.05 2.43
C MET A 207 -4.55 0.14 1.91
N HIS A 208 -3.97 0.90 0.99
CA HIS A 208 -4.65 1.95 0.26
C HIS A 208 -4.78 1.54 -1.21
N SER A 209 -6.02 1.41 -1.72
CA SER A 209 -6.28 1.04 -3.12
C SER A 209 -5.53 -0.24 -3.55
N GLY A 210 -5.54 -1.27 -2.71
CA GLY A 210 -4.84 -2.53 -2.95
C GLY A 210 -5.71 -3.56 -3.68
N PRO A 211 -5.14 -4.36 -4.61
CA PRO A 211 -5.85 -5.47 -5.25
C PRO A 211 -6.00 -6.68 -4.33
N VAL A 212 -6.96 -7.55 -4.65
CA VAL A 212 -7.21 -8.80 -3.93
C VAL A 212 -6.04 -9.79 -4.09
N PHE A 213 -5.70 -10.50 -3.01
CA PHE A 213 -4.55 -11.41 -2.92
C PHE A 213 -4.80 -12.76 -3.58
N GLY A 214 -3.75 -13.29 -4.23
CA GLY A 214 -3.63 -14.72 -4.55
C GLY A 214 -4.38 -15.19 -5.78
N VAL A 215 -5.10 -14.32 -6.49
CA VAL A 215 -6.01 -14.66 -7.59
C VAL A 215 -5.43 -14.41 -8.98
N SER A 216 -4.23 -13.88 -9.08
CA SER A 216 -3.52 -13.65 -10.35
C SER A 216 -2.11 -14.27 -10.31
N ARG A 217 -1.60 -14.65 -11.49
CA ARG A 217 -0.26 -15.25 -11.66
C ARG A 217 0.61 -14.55 -12.71
N ASN A 218 0.06 -13.57 -13.40
CA ASN A 218 0.73 -12.80 -14.45
C ASN A 218 0.15 -11.39 -14.56
N ALA A 219 0.79 -10.53 -15.35
CA ALA A 219 0.42 -9.14 -15.50
C ALA A 219 -0.98 -8.92 -16.12
N VAL A 220 -1.38 -9.78 -17.06
CA VAL A 220 -2.72 -9.68 -17.69
C VAL A 220 -3.80 -10.01 -16.68
N GLY A 221 -3.64 -11.13 -15.95
CA GLY A 221 -4.55 -11.49 -14.87
C GLY A 221 -4.59 -10.45 -13.75
N ALA A 222 -3.45 -9.84 -13.42
CA ALA A 222 -3.37 -8.76 -12.44
C ALA A 222 -4.24 -7.56 -12.84
N TYR A 223 -4.21 -7.17 -14.12
CA TYR A 223 -5.09 -6.12 -14.62
C TYR A 223 -6.57 -6.50 -14.51
N GLY A 224 -6.94 -7.72 -14.91
CA GLY A 224 -8.30 -8.24 -14.76
C GLY A 224 -8.79 -8.19 -13.32
N VAL A 225 -7.94 -8.61 -12.37
CA VAL A 225 -8.23 -8.55 -10.93
C VAL A 225 -8.45 -7.11 -10.46
N MET A 226 -7.59 -6.16 -10.84
CA MET A 226 -7.75 -4.75 -10.47
C MET A 226 -9.08 -4.18 -10.97
N GLN A 227 -9.53 -4.58 -12.17
CA GLN A 227 -10.76 -4.07 -12.78
C GLN A 227 -12.03 -4.77 -12.28
N HIS A 228 -11.99 -6.06 -12.00
CA HIS A 228 -13.19 -6.88 -11.79
C HIS A 228 -13.16 -7.70 -10.49
N GLY A 229 -12.04 -7.68 -9.74
CA GLY A 229 -11.86 -8.62 -8.64
C GLY A 229 -11.73 -10.06 -9.15
N SER A 230 -12.20 -11.02 -8.34
CA SER A 230 -12.19 -12.44 -8.68
C SER A 230 -13.45 -13.14 -8.16
N SER A 231 -14.01 -14.07 -8.94
CA SER A 231 -15.09 -14.95 -8.47
C SER A 231 -14.65 -15.90 -7.34
N HIS A 232 -13.35 -16.14 -7.20
CA HIS A 232 -12.77 -17.04 -6.20
C HIS A 232 -11.87 -16.26 -5.21
N ALA A 233 -12.30 -15.07 -4.80
CA ALA A 233 -11.48 -14.16 -3.98
C ALA A 233 -11.05 -14.75 -2.63
N LEU A 234 -11.83 -15.64 -2.02
CA LEU A 234 -11.53 -16.25 -0.72
C LEU A 234 -10.63 -17.49 -0.81
N ALA A 235 -10.63 -18.20 -1.93
CA ALA A 235 -9.89 -19.45 -2.09
C ALA A 235 -8.38 -19.39 -1.73
N PRO A 236 -7.64 -18.28 -2.00
CA PRO A 236 -6.25 -18.17 -1.54
C PRO A 236 -6.10 -18.19 -0.03
N ILE A 237 -7.04 -17.59 0.69
CA ILE A 237 -7.02 -17.55 2.17
C ILE A 237 -7.45 -18.91 2.74
N GLU A 238 -8.46 -19.55 2.18
CA GLU A 238 -8.86 -20.92 2.54
C GLU A 238 -7.66 -21.86 2.42
N LYS A 239 -6.92 -21.78 1.29
CA LYS A 239 -5.71 -22.57 1.08
C LYS A 239 -4.59 -22.22 2.07
N LEU A 240 -4.44 -20.95 2.45
CA LEU A 240 -3.48 -20.52 3.46
C LEU A 240 -3.82 -21.10 4.83
N LEU A 241 -5.07 -21.01 5.25
CA LEU A 241 -5.56 -21.52 6.53
C LEU A 241 -5.49 -23.06 6.60
N ALA A 242 -5.76 -23.75 5.49
CA ALA A 242 -5.58 -25.21 5.41
C ALA A 242 -4.11 -25.64 5.65
N LYS A 243 -3.15 -24.80 5.24
CA LYS A 243 -1.71 -25.06 5.47
C LYS A 243 -1.21 -24.55 6.82
N THR A 244 -1.88 -23.56 7.40
CA THR A 244 -1.52 -22.91 8.64
C THR A 244 -2.78 -22.75 9.51
N PRO A 245 -3.31 -23.84 10.12
CA PRO A 245 -4.57 -23.77 10.87
C PRO A 245 -4.54 -22.77 12.04
N ASN A 246 -3.37 -22.58 12.65
CA ASN A 246 -3.15 -21.64 13.75
C ASN A 246 -2.62 -20.29 13.27
N PHE A 247 -3.07 -19.81 12.11
CA PHE A 247 -2.67 -18.50 11.59
C PHE A 247 -2.98 -17.42 12.63
N PRO A 248 -2.00 -16.56 13.02
CA PRO A 248 -2.24 -15.56 14.05
C PRO A 248 -3.22 -14.49 13.56
N ARG A 249 -3.90 -13.84 14.50
CA ARG A 249 -4.76 -12.69 14.18
C ARG A 249 -3.95 -11.64 13.42
N MET A 250 -4.47 -11.22 12.26
CA MET A 250 -3.84 -10.20 11.42
C MET A 250 -4.76 -8.98 11.29
N PRO A 251 -4.58 -7.95 12.13
CA PRO A 251 -5.34 -6.71 12.02
C PRO A 251 -5.07 -5.98 10.71
N ALA A 252 -6.13 -5.42 10.09
CA ALA A 252 -6.02 -4.72 8.81
C ALA A 252 -6.87 -3.45 8.76
N ILE A 253 -6.29 -2.36 8.24
CA ILE A 253 -7.03 -1.17 7.80
C ILE A 253 -6.98 -1.06 6.28
N LEU A 254 -8.14 -0.98 5.65
CA LEU A 254 -8.35 -1.02 4.21
C LEU A 254 -8.99 0.30 3.79
N ILE A 255 -8.34 1.06 2.90
CA ILE A 255 -8.79 2.37 2.44
C ILE A 255 -8.94 2.34 0.92
N THR A 256 -10.06 2.82 0.40
CA THR A 256 -10.28 2.97 -1.04
C THR A 256 -11.10 4.22 -1.35
N GLY A 257 -10.94 4.72 -2.57
CA GLY A 257 -11.80 5.74 -3.13
C GLY A 257 -12.95 5.13 -3.94
N ASP A 258 -14.15 5.70 -3.84
CA ASP A 258 -15.32 5.20 -4.56
C ASP A 258 -15.20 5.40 -6.09
N ASP A 259 -14.39 6.38 -6.54
CA ASP A 259 -14.12 6.69 -7.94
C ASP A 259 -12.78 6.07 -8.44
N ASP A 260 -12.19 5.13 -7.70
CA ASP A 260 -10.98 4.44 -8.11
C ASP A 260 -11.26 3.54 -9.34
N THR A 261 -10.78 3.98 -10.52
CA THR A 261 -10.94 3.27 -11.79
C THR A 261 -9.75 2.38 -12.14
N ILE A 262 -8.67 2.43 -11.35
CA ILE A 262 -7.44 1.63 -11.53
C ILE A 262 -7.52 0.33 -10.73
N VAL A 263 -7.74 0.44 -9.42
CA VAL A 263 -8.05 -0.70 -8.55
C VAL A 263 -9.45 -0.48 -8.01
N ARG A 264 -10.42 -1.00 -8.76
CA ARG A 264 -11.84 -0.71 -8.48
C ARG A 264 -12.27 -1.16 -7.09
N PRO A 265 -13.26 -0.48 -6.48
CA PRO A 265 -13.72 -0.74 -5.11
C PRO A 265 -14.13 -2.19 -4.80
N VAL A 266 -14.47 -2.99 -5.84
CA VAL A 266 -14.71 -4.44 -5.69
C VAL A 266 -13.51 -5.16 -5.06
N ASN A 267 -12.29 -4.70 -5.32
CA ASN A 267 -11.09 -5.28 -4.71
C ASN A 267 -11.09 -5.09 -3.20
N GLN A 268 -11.42 -3.88 -2.70
CA GLN A 268 -11.48 -3.67 -1.26
C GLN A 268 -12.56 -4.52 -0.60
N LEU A 269 -13.72 -4.67 -1.22
CA LEU A 269 -14.78 -5.54 -0.71
C LEU A 269 -14.25 -6.97 -0.53
N GLN A 270 -13.56 -7.48 -1.54
CA GLN A 270 -13.00 -8.84 -1.53
C GLN A 270 -11.83 -8.98 -0.55
N VAL A 271 -10.93 -8.00 -0.47
CA VAL A 271 -9.85 -7.98 0.53
C VAL A 271 -10.44 -7.92 1.94
N THR A 272 -11.51 -7.15 2.16
CA THR A 272 -12.22 -7.17 3.45
C THR A 272 -12.70 -8.58 3.78
N GLY A 273 -13.34 -9.28 2.83
CA GLY A 273 -13.73 -10.68 2.97
C GLY A 273 -12.55 -11.61 3.30
N GLN A 274 -11.41 -11.42 2.64
CA GLN A 274 -10.17 -12.18 2.92
C GLN A 274 -9.70 -11.99 4.37
N PHE A 275 -9.66 -10.75 4.89
CA PHE A 275 -9.25 -10.50 6.28
C PHE A 275 -10.31 -10.92 7.31
N LEU A 276 -11.59 -10.90 6.96
CA LEU A 276 -12.64 -11.45 7.82
C LEU A 276 -12.48 -12.97 7.95
N LEU A 277 -12.28 -13.67 6.85
CA LEU A 277 -12.02 -15.11 6.84
C LEU A 277 -10.73 -15.45 7.61
N LEU A 278 -9.65 -14.70 7.38
CA LEU A 278 -8.37 -14.89 8.07
C LEU A 278 -8.48 -14.76 9.60
N ASN A 279 -9.37 -13.89 10.07
CA ASN A 279 -9.60 -13.63 11.48
C ASN A 279 -10.89 -14.29 12.01
N HIS A 280 -11.50 -15.21 11.26
CA HIS A 280 -12.82 -15.78 11.61
C HIS A 280 -12.85 -16.42 13.01
N ALA A 281 -11.78 -17.08 13.42
CA ALA A 281 -11.64 -17.67 14.75
C ALA A 281 -11.68 -16.64 15.91
N ALA A 282 -11.66 -15.33 15.61
CA ALA A 282 -11.77 -14.26 16.59
C ALA A 282 -13.23 -13.89 16.93
N GLY A 283 -14.23 -14.46 16.24
CA GLY A 283 -15.64 -14.12 16.43
C GLY A 283 -15.95 -12.66 16.11
N LEU A 284 -15.62 -12.23 14.87
CA LEU A 284 -15.75 -10.81 14.48
C LEU A 284 -17.22 -10.39 14.36
N LEU A 285 -17.54 -9.27 15.00
CA LEU A 285 -18.84 -8.60 14.89
C LEU A 285 -18.68 -7.30 14.08
N PRO A 286 -19.54 -7.06 13.06
CA PRO A 286 -19.55 -5.81 12.31
C PRO A 286 -20.18 -4.68 13.15
N SER A 287 -19.59 -3.47 13.04
CA SER A 287 -20.26 -2.25 13.51
C SER A 287 -21.25 -1.73 12.46
N LEU A 288 -22.14 -0.85 12.85
CA LEU A 288 -22.85 0.00 11.90
C LEU A 288 -21.84 0.89 11.19
N PRO A 289 -22.04 1.16 9.86
CA PRO A 289 -21.18 2.09 9.14
C PRO A 289 -21.30 3.49 9.74
N VAL A 290 -20.15 4.15 9.96
CA VAL A 290 -20.11 5.55 10.42
C VAL A 290 -19.63 6.42 9.26
N THR A 291 -20.48 7.34 8.82
CA THR A 291 -20.12 8.31 7.78
C THR A 291 -19.70 9.63 8.41
N LYS A 292 -18.51 10.12 8.04
CA LYS A 292 -17.95 11.40 8.49
C LYS A 292 -17.79 12.33 7.30
N ALA A 293 -18.25 13.58 7.45
CA ALA A 293 -18.01 14.61 6.47
C ALA A 293 -16.57 15.16 6.59
N PHE A 294 -15.96 15.55 5.47
CA PHE A 294 -14.67 16.22 5.42
C PHE A 294 -14.63 17.25 4.27
N GLY A 295 -13.67 18.20 4.34
CA GLY A 295 -13.52 19.26 3.37
C GLY A 295 -14.59 20.35 3.46
N ARG A 296 -14.51 21.33 2.55
CA ARG A 296 -15.47 22.42 2.41
C ARG A 296 -16.44 22.12 1.26
N THR A 297 -17.71 22.51 1.41
CA THR A 297 -18.66 22.56 0.30
C THR A 297 -18.26 23.67 -0.66
N SER A 298 -18.38 23.44 -1.98
CA SER A 298 -18.21 24.45 -3.02
C SER A 298 -19.43 24.49 -3.92
N LYS A 299 -19.56 25.58 -4.73
CA LYS A 299 -20.63 25.68 -5.74
C LYS A 299 -20.61 24.50 -6.72
N GLN A 300 -19.40 23.98 -7.03
CA GLN A 300 -19.21 22.85 -7.94
C GLN A 300 -19.59 21.50 -7.29
N PHE A 301 -19.43 21.41 -5.95
CA PHE A 301 -19.74 20.21 -5.16
C PHE A 301 -20.57 20.61 -3.94
N PRO A 302 -21.88 20.74 -4.08
CA PRO A 302 -22.77 21.22 -3.01
C PRO A 302 -22.87 20.25 -1.82
N ARG A 303 -22.52 18.95 -2.03
CA ARG A 303 -22.47 17.96 -0.96
C ARG A 303 -21.05 17.87 -0.40
N LYS A 304 -20.92 17.82 0.91
CA LYS A 304 -19.64 17.57 1.57
C LYS A 304 -19.08 16.22 1.14
N ASN A 305 -17.75 16.16 0.96
CA ASN A 305 -17.07 14.89 0.82
C ASN A 305 -17.27 14.07 2.08
N THR A 306 -17.40 12.77 1.94
CA THR A 306 -17.63 11.87 3.06
C THR A 306 -16.67 10.69 3.02
N MET A 307 -16.33 10.17 4.20
CA MET A 307 -15.74 8.84 4.33
C MET A 307 -16.66 7.98 5.18
N THR A 308 -16.86 6.75 4.77
CA THR A 308 -17.62 5.75 5.51
C THR A 308 -16.66 4.73 6.10
N ILE A 309 -16.75 4.55 7.42
CA ILE A 309 -15.92 3.60 8.16
C ILE A 309 -16.83 2.46 8.65
N ARG A 310 -16.40 1.23 8.42
CA ARG A 310 -17.00 0.03 9.01
C ARG A 310 -15.92 -0.75 9.74
N ASP A 311 -16.15 -1.01 11.02
CA ASP A 311 -15.26 -1.79 11.87
C ASP A 311 -15.80 -3.21 12.06
N PHE A 312 -14.89 -4.16 12.19
CA PHE A 312 -15.16 -5.54 12.56
C PHE A 312 -14.30 -5.86 13.78
N SER A 313 -14.96 -6.13 14.89
CA SER A 313 -14.32 -6.21 16.20
C SER A 313 -14.45 -7.59 16.83
N ALA A 314 -13.43 -8.00 17.56
CA ALA A 314 -13.47 -9.12 18.52
C ALA A 314 -13.44 -8.54 19.94
N GLY A 315 -14.59 -8.54 20.61
CA GLY A 315 -14.79 -7.76 21.83
C GLY A 315 -14.54 -6.27 21.57
N ALA A 316 -13.79 -5.62 22.44
CA ALA A 316 -13.44 -4.20 22.31
C ALA A 316 -12.37 -3.88 21.25
N LYS A 317 -11.78 -4.90 20.60
CA LYS A 317 -10.64 -4.71 19.69
C LYS A 317 -11.08 -4.78 18.22
N VAL A 318 -10.98 -3.67 17.51
CA VAL A 318 -11.17 -3.63 16.05
C VAL A 318 -10.03 -4.40 15.37
N LEU A 319 -10.35 -5.47 14.63
CA LEU A 319 -9.37 -6.25 13.88
C LEU A 319 -9.38 -5.92 12.40
N VAL A 320 -10.53 -5.58 11.81
CA VAL A 320 -10.62 -5.15 10.43
C VAL A 320 -11.35 -3.82 10.36
N ARG A 321 -10.78 -2.84 9.70
CA ARG A 321 -11.38 -1.54 9.42
C ARG A 321 -11.44 -1.32 7.92
N SER A 322 -12.63 -1.11 7.38
CA SER A 322 -12.85 -0.73 5.99
C SER A 322 -13.23 0.75 5.92
N VAL A 323 -12.53 1.51 5.08
CA VAL A 323 -12.73 2.96 4.89
C VAL A 323 -12.98 3.23 3.41
N HIS A 324 -14.16 3.75 3.09
CA HIS A 324 -14.53 4.22 1.75
C HIS A 324 -14.55 5.74 1.72
N ILE A 325 -13.86 6.34 0.76
CA ILE A 325 -13.73 7.79 0.63
C ILE A 325 -14.45 8.23 -0.65
N ALA A 326 -15.53 8.99 -0.47
CA ALA A 326 -16.33 9.48 -1.58
C ALA A 326 -15.51 10.36 -2.53
N ARG A 327 -15.69 10.15 -3.82
CA ARG A 327 -15.08 10.91 -4.93
C ARG A 327 -13.54 10.88 -4.94
N LEU A 328 -12.92 9.96 -4.26
CA LEU A 328 -11.50 9.72 -4.35
C LEU A 328 -11.22 8.73 -5.49
N GLY A 329 -10.36 9.13 -6.43
CA GLY A 329 -9.82 8.26 -7.47
C GLY A 329 -8.65 7.41 -6.96
N HIS A 330 -7.82 6.89 -7.88
CA HIS A 330 -6.62 6.11 -7.53
C HIS A 330 -5.49 7.02 -7.07
N ALA A 331 -5.53 7.48 -5.82
CA ALA A 331 -4.55 8.37 -5.22
C ALA A 331 -4.48 8.16 -3.71
N TRP A 332 -3.34 8.50 -3.09
CA TRP A 332 -3.23 8.58 -1.64
C TRP A 332 -4.13 9.69 -1.11
N SER A 333 -4.94 9.40 -0.12
CA SER A 333 -5.85 10.38 0.48
C SER A 333 -5.13 11.26 1.49
N GLY A 334 -5.18 12.55 1.32
CA GLY A 334 -4.45 13.54 2.14
C GLY A 334 -2.97 13.61 1.79
N GLY A 335 -2.15 14.14 2.69
CA GLY A 335 -0.73 14.39 2.44
C GLY A 335 -0.51 15.67 1.61
N ASP A 336 0.47 15.66 0.70
CA ASP A 336 0.80 16.80 -0.15
C ASP A 336 0.06 16.74 -1.49
N GLU A 337 -0.98 17.55 -1.64
CA GLU A 337 -1.82 17.60 -2.83
C GLU A 337 -1.07 18.12 -4.09
N ALA A 338 0.09 18.75 -3.93
CA ALA A 338 0.92 19.19 -5.05
C ALA A 338 1.61 18.03 -5.77
N LEU A 339 1.72 16.86 -5.13
CA LEU A 339 2.34 15.69 -5.72
C LEU A 339 1.32 14.81 -6.47
N PRO A 340 1.69 14.23 -7.63
CA PRO A 340 0.76 13.65 -8.59
C PRO A 340 0.02 12.38 -8.11
N PHE A 341 0.47 11.77 -7.03
CA PHE A 341 -0.10 10.54 -6.47
C PHE A 341 -0.98 10.79 -5.24
N ASN A 342 -1.20 12.07 -4.90
CA ASN A 342 -1.97 12.50 -3.75
C ASN A 342 -3.26 13.19 -4.17
N ALA A 343 -4.27 13.10 -3.34
CA ALA A 343 -5.53 13.79 -3.54
C ALA A 343 -6.09 14.29 -2.22
N LYS A 344 -6.86 15.36 -2.30
CA LYS A 344 -7.56 15.93 -1.15
C LYS A 344 -8.51 14.91 -0.54
N GLY A 345 -8.36 14.71 0.77
CA GLY A 345 -9.19 13.75 1.50
C GLY A 345 -8.83 13.66 2.98
N PRO A 346 -9.47 12.72 3.69
CA PRO A 346 -9.03 12.32 5.02
C PRO A 346 -7.59 11.82 4.96
N ASP A 347 -6.79 12.20 5.93
CA ASP A 347 -5.37 11.81 5.96
C ASP A 347 -5.22 10.30 6.24
N ALA A 348 -4.88 9.55 5.19
CA ALA A 348 -4.71 8.09 5.25
C ALA A 348 -3.56 7.70 6.20
N GLY A 349 -2.49 8.49 6.27
CA GLY A 349 -1.38 8.27 7.21
C GLY A 349 -1.87 8.35 8.66
N LYS A 350 -2.65 9.38 9.02
CA LYS A 350 -3.25 9.50 10.35
C LYS A 350 -4.19 8.35 10.68
N LEU A 351 -5.02 7.92 9.72
CA LEU A 351 -5.92 6.79 9.89
C LEU A 351 -5.16 5.49 10.17
N MET A 352 -4.10 5.22 9.39
CA MET A 352 -3.25 4.04 9.55
C MET A 352 -2.50 4.07 10.88
N LEU A 353 -1.86 5.18 11.25
CA LEU A 353 -1.14 5.32 12.52
C LEU A 353 -2.08 5.15 13.73
N ALA A 354 -3.28 5.74 13.68
CA ALA A 354 -4.27 5.58 14.74
C ALA A 354 -4.78 4.13 14.87
N PHE A 355 -4.80 3.38 13.77
CA PHE A 355 -5.11 1.96 13.79
C PHE A 355 -3.93 1.16 14.32
N PHE A 356 -2.72 1.35 13.80
CA PHE A 356 -1.52 0.61 14.19
C PHE A 356 -1.19 0.74 15.68
N SER A 357 -1.34 1.94 16.25
CA SER A 357 -1.05 2.18 17.68
C SER A 357 -1.84 1.30 18.64
N ARG A 358 -2.95 0.70 18.19
CA ARG A 358 -3.82 -0.20 18.96
C ARG A 358 -3.45 -1.68 18.84
N HIS A 359 -2.45 -1.99 18.00
CA HIS A 359 -2.07 -3.37 17.68
C HIS A 359 -0.60 -3.61 17.97
N ARG A 360 -0.35 -4.70 18.65
CA ARG A 360 1.00 -5.28 18.82
C ARG A 360 0.88 -6.79 18.80
N ARG A 361 1.92 -7.47 18.36
CA ARG A 361 1.95 -8.92 18.39
C ARG A 361 1.99 -9.40 19.84
N LYS A 362 1.35 -10.53 20.08
CA LYS A 362 1.58 -11.31 21.31
C LYS A 362 2.97 -11.96 21.20
N GLN A 363 3.56 -12.25 22.33
CA GLN A 363 4.76 -13.12 22.41
C GLN A 363 4.41 -14.51 21.93
#